data_ff8889661f4d8c7d2643a942dcc5a2c2
#
_entry.id   ff8889661f4d8c7d2643a942dcc5a2c2
#
_cell.length_a   1.000
_cell.length_b   1.000
_cell.length_c   1.000
_cell.angle_alpha   90.00
_cell.angle_beta   90.00
_cell.angle_gamma   90.00
#
_symmetry.space_group_name_H-M   'P 1'
#
loop_
_entity.id
_entity.type
_entity.pdbx_description
1 polymer ?
#
loop_
_entity_poly.entity_id
_entity_poly.type
_entity_poly.pdbx_seq_one_letter_code
_entity_poly.pdbx_strand_id
1 'polypeptide(L)'
;MLKVEIDGKEVEVPHGSTVMDEDTCMVKAAERLAYFYYEESCGQCTPCREGTGWLYRIIQRIEHGEGRMEDLDLLLNLADNIQGRTICALGDAAAMPVRAFVKVFREEFEYHIKHKCCSVKAGGYSSANSDAAKMAAD
;
A
#
# COMPACT_ATOMS: atom_id res chain seq x y z
N MET A 1 -12.06 -8.43 -24.69
CA MET A 1 -12.22 -7.28 -23.80
C MET A 1 -13.36 -7.57 -22.84
N LEU A 2 -13.18 -7.25 -21.58
CA LEU A 2 -14.22 -7.35 -20.55
C LEU A 2 -14.85 -5.97 -20.38
N LYS A 3 -16.17 -5.92 -20.28
CA LYS A 3 -16.88 -4.70 -19.90
C LYS A 3 -17.06 -4.69 -18.39
N VAL A 4 -16.54 -3.68 -17.73
CA VAL A 4 -16.66 -3.48 -16.29
C VAL A 4 -17.34 -2.15 -16.05
N GLU A 5 -18.31 -2.11 -15.16
CA GLU A 5 -18.97 -0.87 -14.74
C GLU A 5 -18.28 -0.36 -13.45
N ILE A 6 -17.73 0.86 -13.51
CA ILE A 6 -17.12 1.52 -12.37
C ILE A 6 -17.80 2.88 -12.20
N ASP A 7 -18.40 3.13 -11.05
CA ASP A 7 -19.12 4.37 -10.73
C ASP A 7 -20.18 4.76 -11.80
N GLY A 8 -20.91 3.76 -12.32
CA GLY A 8 -21.94 3.96 -13.33
C GLY A 8 -21.41 4.25 -14.74
N LYS A 9 -20.11 4.05 -14.99
CA LYS A 9 -19.49 4.15 -16.31
C LYS A 9 -19.03 2.78 -16.80
N GLU A 10 -19.47 2.40 -18.01
CA GLU A 10 -18.92 1.22 -18.68
C GLU A 10 -17.50 1.52 -19.18
N VAL A 11 -16.54 0.70 -18.77
CA VAL A 11 -15.16 0.75 -19.23
C VAL A 11 -14.80 -0.60 -19.86
N GLU A 12 -14.25 -0.58 -21.05
CA GLU A 12 -13.73 -1.79 -21.71
C GLU A 12 -12.27 -1.98 -21.30
N VAL A 13 -11.98 -3.13 -20.67
CA VAL A 13 -10.63 -3.48 -20.20
C VAL A 13 -10.15 -4.79 -20.83
N PRO A 14 -8.86 -4.95 -21.11
CA PRO A 14 -8.29 -6.21 -21.58
C PRO A 14 -8.50 -7.33 -20.56
N HIS A 15 -8.53 -8.57 -21.04
CA HIS A 15 -8.54 -9.74 -20.16
C HIS A 15 -7.28 -9.76 -19.29
N GLY A 16 -7.47 -9.90 -17.99
CA GLY A 16 -6.38 -9.90 -17.03
C GLY A 16 -6.05 -8.55 -16.42
N SER A 17 -6.76 -7.46 -16.80
CA SER A 17 -6.65 -6.18 -16.12
C SER A 17 -7.07 -6.30 -14.66
N THR A 18 -6.32 -5.68 -13.78
CA THR A 18 -6.66 -5.51 -12.37
C THR A 18 -7.42 -4.21 -12.16
N VAL A 19 -8.06 -4.05 -11.00
CA VAL A 19 -8.75 -2.80 -10.62
C VAL A 19 -7.75 -1.63 -10.49
N MET A 20 -6.47 -1.94 -10.30
CA MET A 20 -5.38 -0.96 -10.28
C MET A 20 -4.63 -1.05 -11.61
N ASP A 21 -4.55 0.08 -12.29
CA ASP A 21 -3.87 0.23 -13.58
C ASP A 21 -2.35 0.41 -13.39
N GLU A 22 -1.58 0.21 -14.46
CA GLU A 22 -0.13 0.42 -14.49
C GLU A 22 0.27 1.85 -14.09
N ASP A 23 -0.63 2.81 -14.30
CA ASP A 23 -0.46 4.21 -13.90
C ASP A 23 -0.82 4.49 -12.44
N THR A 24 -1.16 3.46 -11.65
CA THR A 24 -1.51 3.63 -10.24
C THR A 24 -0.27 3.52 -9.35
N CYS A 25 0.06 4.59 -8.65
CA CYS A 25 1.12 4.58 -7.64
C CYS A 25 0.72 3.73 -6.43
N MET A 26 1.45 2.64 -6.17
CA MET A 26 1.16 1.73 -5.07
C MET A 26 1.45 2.35 -3.70
N VAL A 27 2.40 3.27 -3.60
CA VAL A 27 2.66 4.02 -2.37
C VAL A 27 1.47 4.92 -2.03
N LYS A 28 0.89 5.58 -3.03
CA LYS A 28 -0.31 6.41 -2.86
C LYS A 28 -1.54 5.58 -2.50
N ALA A 29 -1.69 4.41 -3.11
CA ALA A 29 -2.77 3.48 -2.78
C ALA A 29 -2.63 2.99 -1.33
N ALA A 30 -1.42 2.64 -0.89
CA ALA A 30 -1.13 2.24 0.48
C ALA A 30 -1.40 3.38 1.48
N GLU A 31 -1.06 4.63 1.14
CA GLU A 31 -1.36 5.80 1.97
C GLU A 31 -2.86 5.96 2.20
N ARG A 32 -3.66 5.89 1.11
CA ARG A 32 -5.13 6.02 1.21
C ARG A 32 -5.74 4.92 2.05
N LEU A 33 -5.28 3.69 1.89
CA LEU A 33 -5.77 2.56 2.66
C LEU A 33 -5.39 2.69 4.14
N ALA A 34 -4.14 3.08 4.44
CA ALA A 34 -3.69 3.29 5.81
C ALA A 34 -4.45 4.45 6.49
N TYR A 35 -4.75 5.52 5.76
CA TYR A 35 -5.58 6.62 6.24
C TYR A 35 -6.99 6.13 6.61
N PHE A 36 -7.62 5.33 5.74
CA PHE A 36 -8.94 4.76 6.01
C PHE A 36 -8.96 3.98 7.33
N TYR A 37 -8.03 3.05 7.54
CA TYR A 37 -7.98 2.28 8.78
C TYR A 37 -7.65 3.12 10.02
N TYR A 38 -6.88 4.18 9.86
CA TYR A 38 -6.60 5.13 10.94
C TYR A 38 -7.87 5.86 11.38
N GLU A 39 -8.68 6.35 10.42
CA GLU A 39 -9.96 7.03 10.71
C GLU A 39 -11.02 6.08 11.29
N GLU A 40 -11.08 4.84 10.80
CA GLU A 40 -12.08 3.85 11.22
C GLU A 40 -11.73 3.13 12.53
N SER A 41 -10.55 3.32 13.08
CA SER A 41 -10.19 2.74 14.37
C SER A 41 -11.04 3.30 15.50
N CYS A 42 -11.72 2.41 16.24
CA CYS A 42 -12.52 2.83 17.39
C CYS A 42 -11.68 3.27 18.62
N GLY A 43 -10.35 3.05 18.57
CA GLY A 43 -9.43 3.46 19.63
C GLY A 43 -9.39 2.56 20.85
N GLN A 44 -10.08 1.42 20.87
CA GLN A 44 -10.14 0.55 22.04
C GLN A 44 -8.81 -0.17 22.32
N CYS A 45 -8.19 -0.78 21.31
CA CYS A 45 -6.96 -1.53 21.46
C CYS A 45 -5.74 -0.64 21.19
N THR A 46 -4.80 -0.61 22.11
CA THR A 46 -3.60 0.22 21.98
C THR A 46 -2.82 -0.04 20.68
N PRO A 47 -2.54 -1.29 20.26
CA PRO A 47 -1.82 -1.54 19.01
C PRO A 47 -2.55 -0.98 17.78
N CYS A 48 -3.87 -1.07 17.73
CA CYS A 48 -4.67 -0.51 16.65
C CYS A 48 -4.74 1.01 16.73
N ARG A 49 -5.10 1.56 17.90
CA ARG A 49 -5.26 3.01 18.12
C ARG A 49 -4.02 3.79 17.72
N GLU A 50 -2.85 3.37 18.21
CA GLU A 50 -1.60 4.07 17.95
C GLU A 50 -0.94 3.59 16.65
N GLY A 51 -0.95 2.28 16.40
CA GLY A 51 -0.24 1.66 15.30
C GLY A 51 -0.78 2.06 13.93
N THR A 52 -2.10 2.15 13.74
CA THR A 52 -2.68 2.58 12.46
C THR A 52 -2.28 4.01 12.11
N GLY A 53 -2.24 4.90 13.09
CA GLY A 53 -1.76 6.27 12.90
C GLY A 53 -0.27 6.35 12.56
N TRP A 54 0.55 5.47 13.13
CA TRP A 54 1.98 5.40 12.79
C TRP A 54 2.20 4.83 11.39
N LEU A 55 1.49 3.77 11.01
CA LEU A 55 1.55 3.25 9.65
C LEU A 55 1.21 4.34 8.62
N TYR A 56 0.09 5.05 8.83
CA TYR A 56 -0.32 6.12 7.94
C TYR A 56 0.74 7.22 7.82
N ARG A 57 1.24 7.76 8.94
CA ARG A 57 2.21 8.87 8.93
C ARG A 57 3.54 8.48 8.27
N ILE A 58 3.99 7.24 8.44
CA ILE A 58 5.22 6.77 7.80
C ILE A 58 5.03 6.64 6.29
N ILE A 59 3.93 6.04 5.84
CA ILE A 59 3.63 5.92 4.41
C ILE A 59 3.43 7.30 3.78
N GLN A 60 2.72 8.20 4.44
CA GLN A 60 2.54 9.58 4.01
C GLN A 60 3.89 10.30 3.85
N ARG A 61 4.81 10.14 4.81
CA ARG A 61 6.15 10.71 4.72
C ARG A 61 6.93 10.17 3.52
N ILE A 62 6.80 8.88 3.21
CA ILE A 62 7.42 8.26 2.03
C ILE A 62 6.80 8.83 0.75
N GLU A 63 5.47 8.96 0.67
CA GLU A 63 4.77 9.54 -0.50
C GLU A 63 5.22 10.99 -0.77
N HIS A 64 5.47 11.77 0.27
CA HIS A 64 5.94 13.15 0.16
C HIS A 64 7.47 13.29 -0.06
N GLY A 65 8.19 12.18 -0.20
CA GLY A 65 9.64 12.19 -0.44
C GLY A 65 10.51 12.48 0.78
N GLU A 66 9.94 12.43 1.97
CA GLU A 66 10.63 12.62 3.26
C GLU A 66 10.97 11.30 3.96
N GLY A 67 10.69 10.16 3.28
CA GLY A 67 10.93 8.82 3.80
C GLY A 67 12.41 8.47 3.88
N ARG A 68 12.72 7.50 4.73
CA ARG A 68 14.04 6.90 4.91
C ARG A 68 13.98 5.42 4.57
N MET A 69 15.10 4.84 4.18
CA MET A 69 15.16 3.39 3.87
C MET A 69 14.78 2.53 5.09
N GLU A 70 15.11 2.97 6.28
CA GLU A 70 14.76 2.31 7.55
C GLU A 70 13.24 2.27 7.80
N ASP A 71 12.47 3.18 7.19
CA ASP A 71 11.02 3.25 7.34
C ASP A 71 10.32 2.01 6.78
N LEU A 72 10.90 1.34 5.79
CA LEU A 72 10.35 0.11 5.22
C LEU A 72 10.38 -1.05 6.23
N ASP A 73 11.50 -1.20 6.91
CA ASP A 73 11.63 -2.22 7.95
C ASP A 73 10.81 -1.86 9.20
N LEU A 74 10.70 -0.56 9.50
CA LEU A 74 9.84 -0.07 10.56
C LEU A 74 8.36 -0.35 10.26
N LEU A 75 7.88 -0.16 9.03
CA LEU A 75 6.51 -0.50 8.63
C LEU A 75 6.21 -1.98 8.83
N LEU A 76 7.13 -2.86 8.44
CA LEU A 76 6.98 -4.31 8.65
C LEU A 76 6.93 -4.65 10.13
N ASN A 77 7.80 -4.08 10.94
CA ASN A 77 7.83 -4.28 12.39
C ASN A 77 6.54 -3.79 13.05
N LEU A 78 6.05 -2.60 12.68
CA LEU A 78 4.78 -2.07 13.20
C LEU A 78 3.61 -2.98 12.82
N ALA A 79 3.53 -3.42 11.57
CA ALA A 79 2.49 -4.33 11.13
C ALA A 79 2.51 -5.66 11.91
N ASP A 80 3.69 -6.22 12.18
CA ASP A 80 3.85 -7.43 12.99
C ASP A 80 3.45 -7.23 14.46
N ASN A 81 3.59 -6.02 14.99
CA ASN A 81 3.16 -5.69 16.35
C ASN A 81 1.67 -5.38 16.47
N ILE A 82 0.98 -5.08 15.37
CA ILE A 82 -0.47 -4.88 15.36
C ILE A 82 -1.19 -6.20 15.12
N GLN A 83 -0.71 -6.98 14.15
CA GLN A 83 -1.37 -8.21 13.71
C GLN A 83 -1.48 -9.24 14.84
N GLY A 84 -2.69 -9.76 15.03
CA GLY A 84 -2.98 -10.76 16.07
C GLY A 84 -3.01 -10.21 17.51
N ARG A 85 -2.92 -8.90 17.70
CA ARG A 85 -2.85 -8.26 19.02
C ARG A 85 -4.00 -7.30 19.31
N THR A 86 -5.07 -7.41 18.55
CA THR A 86 -6.27 -6.59 18.66
C THR A 86 -7.50 -7.47 18.89
N ILE A 87 -8.53 -6.93 19.54
CA ILE A 87 -9.75 -7.68 19.85
C ILE A 87 -10.55 -7.99 18.59
N CYS A 88 -10.63 -7.06 17.66
CA CYS A 88 -11.36 -7.23 16.41
C CYS A 88 -10.41 -7.29 15.20
N ALA A 89 -10.95 -7.70 14.06
CA ALA A 89 -10.19 -7.89 12.82
C ALA A 89 -9.67 -6.58 12.19
N LEU A 90 -10.07 -5.40 12.67
CA LEU A 90 -9.65 -4.14 12.07
C LEU A 90 -8.13 -3.94 12.12
N GLY A 91 -7.50 -4.30 13.23
CA GLY A 91 -6.03 -4.25 13.37
C GLY A 91 -5.32 -5.13 12.36
N ASP A 92 -5.79 -6.36 12.18
CA ASP A 92 -5.25 -7.28 11.18
C ASP A 92 -5.49 -6.77 9.75
N ALA A 93 -6.69 -6.27 9.48
CA ALA A 93 -7.06 -5.69 8.20
C ALA A 93 -6.24 -4.44 7.84
N ALA A 94 -5.76 -3.69 8.83
CA ALA A 94 -4.84 -2.56 8.63
C ALA A 94 -3.40 -3.02 8.38
N ALA A 95 -2.92 -4.02 9.14
CA ALA A 95 -1.53 -4.47 9.11
C ALA A 95 -1.20 -5.33 7.88
N MET A 96 -2.09 -6.25 7.50
CA MET A 96 -1.84 -7.20 6.40
C MET A 96 -1.59 -6.51 5.06
N PRO A 97 -2.41 -5.53 4.61
CA PRO A 97 -2.15 -4.81 3.36
C PRO A 97 -0.82 -4.07 3.37
N VAL A 98 -0.46 -3.39 4.46
CA VAL A 98 0.81 -2.68 4.57
C VAL A 98 1.99 -3.63 4.38
N ARG A 99 1.94 -4.81 5.00
CA ARG A 99 2.95 -5.86 4.80
C ARG A 99 3.03 -6.32 3.34
N ALA A 100 1.87 -6.52 2.71
CA ALA A 100 1.79 -6.94 1.32
C ALA A 100 2.36 -5.86 0.39
N PHE A 101 1.93 -4.61 0.53
CA PHE A 101 2.45 -3.49 -0.27
C PHE A 101 3.97 -3.34 -0.15
N VAL A 102 4.50 -3.32 1.07
CA VAL A 102 5.95 -3.17 1.29
C VAL A 102 6.75 -4.35 0.75
N LYS A 103 6.21 -5.58 0.80
CA LYS A 103 6.90 -6.77 0.28
C LYS A 103 6.85 -6.88 -1.25
N VAL A 104 5.68 -6.65 -1.84
CA VAL A 104 5.45 -6.83 -3.28
C VAL A 104 5.98 -5.65 -4.09
N PHE A 105 5.77 -4.43 -3.59
CA PHE A 105 6.13 -3.19 -4.29
C PHE A 105 7.32 -2.47 -3.64
N ARG A 106 8.22 -3.20 -3.01
CA ARG A 106 9.38 -2.64 -2.29
C ARG A 106 10.18 -1.68 -3.15
N GLU A 107 10.41 -2.02 -4.40
CA GLU A 107 11.18 -1.18 -5.34
C GLU A 107 10.53 0.19 -5.58
N GLU A 108 9.21 0.24 -5.63
CA GLU A 108 8.47 1.49 -5.80
C GLU A 108 8.57 2.39 -4.56
N PHE A 109 8.47 1.80 -3.37
CA PHE A 109 8.71 2.53 -2.11
C PHE A 109 10.15 3.06 -2.03
N GLU A 110 11.13 2.24 -2.38
CA GLU A 110 12.54 2.66 -2.42
C GLU A 110 12.78 3.77 -3.43
N TYR A 111 12.09 3.72 -4.59
CA TYR A 111 12.17 4.79 -5.59
C TYR A 111 11.69 6.13 -5.02
N HIS A 112 10.54 6.15 -4.35
CA HIS A 112 10.02 7.36 -3.70
C HIS A 112 11.00 7.93 -2.68
N ILE A 113 11.64 7.07 -1.91
CA ILE A 113 12.62 7.48 -0.90
C ILE A 113 13.89 8.04 -1.55
N LYS A 114 14.42 7.36 -2.58
CA LYS A 114 15.69 7.75 -3.23
C LYS A 114 15.54 9.00 -4.09
N HIS A 115 14.46 9.11 -4.84
CA HIS A 115 14.23 10.19 -5.82
C HIS A 115 13.34 11.31 -5.29
N LYS A 116 12.74 11.14 -4.11
CA LYS A 116 11.80 12.09 -3.48
C LYS A 116 10.63 12.48 -4.37
N CYS A 117 10.24 11.60 -5.28
CA CYS A 117 9.13 11.78 -6.20
C CYS A 117 8.51 10.43 -6.58
N CYS A 118 7.26 10.48 -7.05
CA CYS A 118 6.54 9.32 -7.53
C CYS A 118 7.12 8.83 -8.86
N SER A 119 7.40 7.54 -8.99
CA SER A 119 7.88 6.91 -10.22
C SER A 119 6.89 7.03 -11.37
N VAL A 120 5.60 6.87 -11.09
CA VAL A 120 4.52 6.99 -12.08
C VAL A 120 4.43 8.40 -12.65
N LYS A 121 4.50 9.42 -11.80
CA LYS A 121 4.47 10.84 -12.22
C LYS A 121 5.73 11.26 -12.97
N ALA A 122 6.86 10.62 -12.69
CA ALA A 122 8.13 10.91 -13.35
C ALA A 122 8.28 10.21 -14.71
N GLY A 123 7.28 9.42 -15.16
CA GLY A 123 7.34 8.67 -16.43
C GLY A 123 8.37 7.55 -16.43
N GLY A 124 8.84 7.12 -15.27
CA GLY A 124 9.97 6.21 -15.11
C GLY A 124 9.65 4.76 -14.73
N TYR A 125 8.39 4.39 -14.56
CA TYR A 125 8.02 3.01 -14.30
C TYR A 125 7.62 2.32 -15.61
N SER A 126 8.59 1.73 -16.26
CA SER A 126 8.36 0.74 -17.32
C SER A 126 8.13 -0.62 -16.66
N SER A 127 7.08 -1.30 -17.07
CA SER A 127 6.52 -2.57 -16.63
C SER A 127 7.49 -3.78 -16.62
N ALA A 128 8.67 -3.65 -16.01
CA ALA A 128 9.63 -4.75 -15.88
C ALA A 128 9.27 -5.74 -14.76
N ASN A 129 8.17 -5.53 -14.03
CA ASN A 129 7.82 -6.36 -12.87
C ASN A 129 6.63 -7.31 -13.09
N SER A 130 6.43 -7.77 -14.34
CA SER A 130 5.50 -8.88 -14.62
C SER A 130 5.95 -10.23 -14.00
N ASP A 131 7.19 -10.32 -13.52
CA ASP A 131 7.72 -11.54 -12.93
C ASP A 131 7.44 -11.69 -11.42
N ALA A 132 7.22 -10.59 -10.70
CA ALA A 132 6.86 -10.64 -9.28
C ALA A 132 5.43 -11.18 -9.04
N ALA A 133 4.52 -10.98 -9.99
CA ALA A 133 3.16 -11.51 -9.91
C ALA A 133 3.12 -13.05 -10.10
N LYS A 134 4.14 -13.65 -10.71
CA LYS A 134 4.25 -15.10 -10.88
C LYS A 134 4.75 -15.83 -9.64
N MET A 135 5.50 -15.16 -8.76
CA MET A 135 6.01 -15.76 -7.53
C MET A 135 5.03 -15.77 -6.36
N ALA A 136 3.89 -15.11 -6.49
CA ALA A 136 2.82 -15.11 -5.47
C ALA A 136 1.74 -16.17 -5.71
N ALA A 137 1.86 -16.99 -6.76
CA ALA A 137 0.89 -18.02 -7.17
C ALA A 137 1.36 -19.46 -6.87
N ASP A 138 2.51 -19.66 -6.27
CA ASP A 138 3.02 -20.89 -5.68
C ASP A 138 3.10 -20.71 -4.15
#